data_9aff34bc21ef1d5c1545586c2dc6781d
#
_entry.id   9aff34bc21ef1d5c1545586c2dc6781d
#
_cell.length_a   1.000
_cell.length_b   1.000
_cell.length_c   1.000
_cell.angle_alpha   90.00
_cell.angle_beta   90.00
_cell.angle_gamma   90.00
#
_symmetry.space_group_name_H-M   'P 1'
#
loop_
_entity.id
_entity.type
_entity.pdbx_description
1 polymer ?
#
loop_
_entity_poly.entity_id
_entity_poly.type
_entity_poly.pdbx_seq_one_letter_code
_entity_poly.pdbx_strand_id
1 'polypeptide(L)'
;MSEMQNNRRHQAQKELGLDNTEEELQIEQSIQKEELRQMEKQLRRMEIEQSSSYRTVQSIAKWMDKFCLDPIIGFFMPGFGDALTSVFAVPFIYVAACKVRSLPLTLAVIFNILRDVALGLIPFYIGDIIDFCNRAYLQNCKLIVGFVEDDQEVINEVNRKAVWTGIMTVSYTHLR
;
A
#
# COMPACT_ATOMS: atom_id res chain seq x y z
N MET A 1 -1.28 58.85 10.66
CA MET A 1 -1.18 59.11 9.21
C MET A 1 -1.04 57.82 8.37
N SER A 2 -0.45 56.74 8.87
CA SER A 2 -0.22 55.51 8.13
C SER A 2 -1.50 54.69 7.91
N GLU A 3 -2.43 54.59 8.87
CA GLU A 3 -3.67 53.81 8.76
C GLU A 3 -4.67 54.35 7.72
N MET A 4 -4.79 55.69 7.64
CA MET A 4 -5.67 56.33 6.66
C MET A 4 -5.16 56.18 5.23
N GLN A 5 -3.85 56.12 5.02
CA GLN A 5 -3.24 55.86 3.71
C GLN A 5 -3.42 54.37 3.31
N ASN A 6 -3.36 53.47 4.25
CA ASN A 6 -3.55 52.05 4.00
C ASN A 6 -5.01 51.75 3.62
N ASN A 7 -5.97 52.36 4.32
CA ASN A 7 -7.41 52.22 4.03
C ASN A 7 -7.78 52.74 2.63
N ARG A 8 -7.18 53.88 2.21
CA ARG A 8 -7.41 54.44 0.88
C ARG A 8 -6.80 53.56 -0.23
N ARG A 9 -5.67 52.93 0.02
CA ARG A 9 -5.08 51.95 -0.93
C ARG A 9 -5.95 50.71 -1.09
N HIS A 10 -6.44 50.15 -0.01
CA HIS A 10 -7.35 48.99 -0.05
C HIS A 10 -8.67 49.34 -0.75
N GLN A 11 -9.21 50.51 -0.52
CA GLN A 11 -10.42 50.94 -1.20
C GLN A 11 -10.20 51.14 -2.71
N ALA A 12 -9.09 51.75 -3.10
CA ALA A 12 -8.73 51.92 -4.51
C ALA A 12 -8.44 50.58 -5.21
N GLN A 13 -7.83 49.63 -4.53
CA GLN A 13 -7.61 48.25 -5.04
C GLN A 13 -8.94 47.54 -5.25
N LYS A 14 -9.88 47.66 -4.33
CA LYS A 14 -11.22 47.07 -4.43
C LYS A 14 -12.06 47.67 -5.57
N GLU A 15 -11.99 48.98 -5.78
CA GLU A 15 -12.67 49.69 -6.89
C GLU A 15 -12.07 49.35 -8.24
N LEU A 16 -10.78 48.98 -8.30
CA LEU A 16 -10.07 48.60 -9.51
C LEU A 16 -10.16 47.08 -9.80
N GLY A 17 -10.88 46.31 -8.94
CA GLY A 17 -10.94 44.86 -9.08
C GLY A 17 -9.59 44.13 -8.86
N LEU A 18 -8.66 44.81 -8.17
CA LEU A 18 -7.32 44.27 -7.81
C LEU A 18 -7.27 43.79 -6.36
N ASP A 19 -8.43 43.64 -5.74
CA ASP A 19 -8.54 43.12 -4.38
C ASP A 19 -8.53 41.59 -4.40
N ASN A 20 -7.36 41.00 -4.25
CA ASN A 20 -7.13 39.56 -4.20
C ASN A 20 -7.35 38.96 -2.80
N THR A 21 -7.96 39.71 -1.88
CA THR A 21 -8.13 39.31 -0.47
C THR A 21 -8.94 38.03 -0.34
N GLU A 22 -9.95 37.84 -1.19
CA GLU A 22 -10.76 36.60 -1.23
C GLU A 22 -9.95 35.42 -1.78
N GLU A 23 -9.14 35.66 -2.81
CA GLU A 23 -8.27 34.62 -3.38
C GLU A 23 -7.16 34.24 -2.40
N GLU A 24 -6.54 35.19 -1.72
CA GLU A 24 -5.54 34.93 -0.68
C GLU A 24 -6.12 34.13 0.48
N LEU A 25 -7.33 34.44 0.96
CA LEU A 25 -8.03 33.67 1.99
C LEU A 25 -8.35 32.24 1.53
N GLN A 26 -8.76 32.06 0.28
CA GLN A 26 -9.03 30.72 -0.26
C GLN A 26 -7.73 29.90 -0.38
N ILE A 27 -6.64 30.54 -0.79
CA ILE A 27 -5.32 29.90 -0.86
C ILE A 27 -4.87 29.50 0.54
N GLU A 28 -4.97 30.38 1.52
CA GLU A 28 -4.58 30.10 2.91
C GLU A 28 -5.40 28.96 3.51
N GLN A 29 -6.73 28.94 3.29
CA GLN A 29 -7.59 27.84 3.71
C GLN A 29 -7.25 26.53 3.01
N SER A 30 -6.87 26.57 1.73
CA SER A 30 -6.47 25.39 0.98
C SER A 30 -5.14 24.81 1.50
N ILE A 31 -4.19 25.67 1.85
CA ILE A 31 -2.91 25.30 2.45
C ILE A 31 -3.13 24.65 3.82
N GLN A 32 -3.91 25.30 4.70
CA GLN A 32 -4.22 24.74 6.02
C GLN A 32 -4.91 23.40 5.93
N LYS A 33 -5.84 23.24 5.00
CA LYS A 33 -6.53 21.96 4.76
C LYS A 33 -5.59 20.86 4.29
N GLU A 34 -4.63 21.21 3.45
CA GLU A 34 -3.63 20.25 2.98
C GLU A 34 -2.64 19.87 4.08
N GLU A 35 -2.20 20.82 4.90
CA GLU A 35 -1.35 20.56 6.07
C GLU A 35 -2.03 19.62 7.07
N LEU A 36 -3.32 19.85 7.37
CA LEU A 36 -4.11 18.96 8.22
C LEU A 36 -4.18 17.54 7.64
N ARG A 37 -4.44 17.41 6.34
CA ARG A 37 -4.46 16.11 5.67
C ARG A 37 -3.12 15.39 5.75
N GLN A 38 -2.02 16.11 5.58
CA GLN A 38 -0.68 15.53 5.69
C GLN A 38 -0.38 15.08 7.12
N MET A 39 -0.79 15.86 8.11
CA MET A 39 -0.66 15.49 9.51
C MET A 39 -1.48 14.25 9.86
N GLU A 40 -2.74 14.17 9.41
CA GLU A 40 -3.59 13.00 9.61
C GLU A 40 -2.99 11.74 8.95
N LYS A 41 -2.43 11.87 7.74
CA LYS A 41 -1.73 10.77 7.07
C LYS A 41 -0.53 10.28 7.87
N GLN A 42 0.28 11.21 8.39
CA GLN A 42 1.45 10.85 9.20
C GLN A 42 1.06 10.16 10.51
N LEU A 43 0.04 10.65 11.19
CA LEU A 43 -0.47 10.02 12.42
C LEU A 43 -0.97 8.60 12.14
N ARG A 44 -1.75 8.42 11.09
CA ARG A 44 -2.26 7.10 10.67
C ARG A 44 -1.14 6.15 10.31
N ARG A 45 -0.11 6.63 9.61
CA ARG A 45 1.09 5.85 9.29
C ARG A 45 1.80 5.37 10.55
N MET A 46 2.05 6.26 11.51
CA MET A 46 2.68 5.89 12.78
C MET A 46 1.84 4.86 13.55
N GLU A 47 0.52 4.98 13.56
CA GLU A 47 -0.38 4.02 14.20
C GLU A 47 -0.26 2.63 13.54
N ILE A 48 -0.22 2.57 12.21
CA ILE A 48 -0.06 1.32 11.46
C ILE A 48 1.30 0.69 11.76
N GLU A 49 2.39 1.45 11.70
CA GLU A 49 3.75 0.99 11.94
C GLU A 49 3.94 0.45 13.36
N GLN A 50 3.27 1.04 14.35
CA GLN A 50 3.29 0.59 15.74
C GLN A 50 2.41 -0.63 16.00
N SER A 51 1.53 -0.98 15.06
CA SER A 51 0.62 -2.11 15.25
C SER A 51 1.36 -3.44 15.29
N SER A 52 0.95 -4.32 16.21
CA SER A 52 1.49 -5.68 16.34
C SER A 52 1.39 -6.46 15.03
N SER A 53 0.29 -6.30 14.31
CA SER A 53 0.04 -6.99 13.04
C SER A 53 1.02 -6.57 11.93
N TYR A 54 1.36 -5.27 11.87
CA TYR A 54 2.35 -4.79 10.91
C TYR A 54 3.76 -5.31 11.23
N ARG A 55 4.13 -5.31 12.52
CA ARG A 55 5.39 -5.93 12.98
C ARG A 55 5.44 -7.42 12.67
N THR A 56 4.30 -8.12 12.76
CA THR A 56 4.21 -9.54 12.37
C THR A 56 4.53 -9.73 10.91
N VAL A 57 3.97 -8.90 10.00
CA VAL A 57 4.29 -8.96 8.57
C VAL A 57 5.78 -8.75 8.31
N GLN A 58 6.38 -7.75 8.95
CA GLN A 58 7.83 -7.51 8.84
C GLN A 58 8.67 -8.68 9.40
N SER A 59 8.21 -9.28 10.51
CA SER A 59 8.88 -10.44 11.09
C SER A 59 8.79 -11.66 10.19
N ILE A 60 7.62 -11.93 9.60
CA ILE A 60 7.44 -13.00 8.63
C ILE A 60 8.39 -12.81 7.44
N ALA A 61 8.48 -11.60 6.89
CA ALA A 61 9.39 -11.33 5.79
C ALA A 61 10.86 -11.60 6.15
N LYS A 62 11.31 -11.16 7.33
CA LYS A 62 12.67 -11.43 7.82
C LYS A 62 12.92 -12.91 8.06
N TRP A 63 11.93 -13.63 8.61
CA TRP A 63 12.03 -15.07 8.82
C TRP A 63 12.11 -15.82 7.49
N MET A 64 11.26 -15.47 6.52
CA MET A 64 11.27 -16.08 5.20
C MET A 64 12.58 -15.85 4.46
N ASP A 65 13.12 -14.62 4.54
CA ASP A 65 14.42 -14.29 3.95
C ASP A 65 15.53 -15.18 4.56
N LYS A 66 15.51 -15.39 5.87
CA LYS A 66 16.48 -16.23 6.56
C LYS A 66 16.33 -17.72 6.29
N PHE A 67 15.09 -18.24 6.22
CA PHE A 67 14.82 -19.65 5.97
C PHE A 67 15.00 -20.05 4.51
N CYS A 68 14.77 -19.14 3.56
CA CYS A 68 14.94 -19.44 2.14
C CYS A 68 16.39 -19.32 1.67
N LEU A 69 17.27 -18.71 2.46
CA LEU A 69 18.71 -18.75 2.23
C LEU A 69 19.33 -20.10 2.62
N ASP A 70 18.57 -20.97 3.30
CA ASP A 70 19.06 -22.29 3.72
C ASP A 70 18.41 -23.39 2.84
N PRO A 71 19.03 -23.78 1.70
CA PRO A 71 18.47 -24.78 0.77
C PRO A 71 18.22 -26.15 1.43
N ILE A 72 18.83 -26.39 2.58
CA ILE A 72 18.76 -27.65 3.32
C ILE A 72 17.36 -27.86 3.91
N ILE A 73 16.71 -26.80 4.37
CA ILE A 73 15.37 -26.90 5.01
C ILE A 73 14.28 -27.19 3.99
N GLY A 74 14.36 -26.57 2.80
CA GLY A 74 13.41 -26.81 1.70
C GLY A 74 13.45 -28.25 1.13
N PHE A 75 14.62 -28.89 1.18
CA PHE A 75 14.80 -30.25 0.68
C PHE A 75 14.17 -31.33 1.58
N PHE A 76 14.10 -31.10 2.89
CA PHE A 76 13.62 -32.10 3.84
C PHE A 76 12.10 -32.15 4.07
N MET A 77 11.33 -31.19 3.53
CA MET A 77 9.88 -31.10 3.77
C MET A 77 9.07 -30.89 2.49
N PRO A 78 9.01 -31.87 1.57
CA PRO A 78 8.12 -31.78 0.41
C PRO A 78 6.65 -31.79 0.88
N GLY A 79 5.86 -30.80 0.47
CA GLY A 79 4.46 -30.62 0.88
C GLY A 79 4.23 -29.63 2.03
N PHE A 80 5.27 -29.20 2.74
CA PHE A 80 5.15 -28.19 3.78
C PHE A 80 4.95 -26.77 3.20
N GLY A 81 5.40 -26.56 1.96
CA GLY A 81 5.29 -25.28 1.26
C GLY A 81 3.85 -24.79 1.11
N ASP A 82 2.92 -25.65 0.72
CA ASP A 82 1.52 -25.27 0.46
C ASP A 82 0.78 -24.91 1.75
N ALA A 83 0.98 -25.67 2.84
CA ALA A 83 0.39 -25.36 4.15
C ALA A 83 0.97 -24.08 4.73
N LEU A 84 2.28 -23.90 4.60
CA LEU A 84 2.98 -22.69 5.08
C LEU A 84 2.50 -21.45 4.32
N THR A 85 2.34 -21.56 2.99
CA THR A 85 1.88 -20.49 2.12
C THR A 85 0.52 -19.98 2.57
N SER A 86 -0.41 -20.88 2.84
CA SER A 86 -1.76 -20.53 3.27
C SER A 86 -1.77 -19.86 4.65
N VAL A 87 -1.00 -20.36 5.59
CA VAL A 87 -0.92 -19.79 6.96
C VAL A 87 -0.31 -18.38 6.95
N PHE A 88 0.73 -18.15 6.16
CA PHE A 88 1.36 -16.83 6.09
C PHE A 88 0.61 -15.83 5.22
N ALA A 89 -0.24 -16.27 4.29
CA ALA A 89 -1.08 -15.38 3.50
C ALA A 89 -2.08 -14.59 4.38
N VAL A 90 -2.62 -15.21 5.41
CA VAL A 90 -3.64 -14.60 6.28
C VAL A 90 -3.15 -13.30 6.94
N PRO A 91 -1.98 -13.21 7.57
CA PRO A 91 -1.47 -11.96 8.13
C PRO A 91 -1.34 -10.83 7.11
N PHE A 92 -0.90 -11.13 5.89
CA PHE A 92 -0.75 -10.12 4.84
C PHE A 92 -2.10 -9.54 4.42
N ILE A 93 -3.10 -10.43 4.18
CA ILE A 93 -4.47 -10.00 3.86
C ILE A 93 -5.06 -9.20 5.02
N TYR A 94 -4.90 -9.67 6.26
CA TYR A 94 -5.41 -8.99 7.44
C TYR A 94 -4.83 -7.58 7.59
N VAL A 95 -3.52 -7.41 7.43
CA VAL A 95 -2.88 -6.10 7.54
C VAL A 95 -3.37 -5.17 6.44
N ALA A 96 -3.43 -5.63 5.19
CA ALA A 96 -3.90 -4.83 4.05
C ALA A 96 -5.38 -4.40 4.22
N ALA A 97 -6.25 -5.33 4.60
CA ALA A 97 -7.70 -5.10 4.68
C ALA A 97 -8.12 -4.36 5.97
N CYS A 98 -7.57 -4.75 7.12
CA CYS A 98 -8.06 -4.31 8.42
C CYS A 98 -7.23 -3.19 9.04
N LYS A 99 -5.92 -3.19 8.84
CA LYS A 99 -5.02 -2.17 9.41
C LYS A 99 -4.82 -1.00 8.48
N VAL A 100 -4.38 -1.27 7.25
CA VAL A 100 -4.20 -0.22 6.24
C VAL A 100 -5.54 0.24 5.67
N ARG A 101 -6.55 -0.65 5.66
CA ARG A 101 -7.90 -0.40 5.14
C ARG A 101 -7.88 0.10 3.69
N SER A 102 -7.01 -0.47 2.88
CA SER A 102 -6.87 -0.15 1.47
C SER A 102 -7.37 -1.31 0.61
N LEU A 103 -8.48 -1.09 -0.09
CA LEU A 103 -9.03 -2.09 -1.02
C LEU A 103 -8.07 -2.40 -2.17
N PRO A 104 -7.42 -1.41 -2.83
CA PRO A 104 -6.43 -1.69 -3.86
C PRO A 104 -5.27 -2.53 -3.35
N LEU A 105 -4.73 -2.22 -2.16
CA LEU A 105 -3.65 -2.99 -1.56
C LEU A 105 -4.08 -4.43 -1.25
N THR A 106 -5.28 -4.61 -0.69
CA THR A 106 -5.83 -5.94 -0.40
C THR A 106 -5.95 -6.78 -1.67
N LEU A 107 -6.47 -6.20 -2.76
CA LEU A 107 -6.59 -6.88 -4.05
C LEU A 107 -5.22 -7.22 -4.64
N ALA A 108 -4.23 -6.35 -4.52
CA ALA A 108 -2.87 -6.61 -4.99
C ALA A 108 -2.20 -7.76 -4.23
N VAL A 109 -2.38 -7.82 -2.90
CA VAL A 109 -1.89 -8.92 -2.06
C VAL A 109 -2.56 -10.24 -2.44
N ILE A 110 -3.89 -10.24 -2.60
CA ILE A 110 -4.64 -11.43 -3.06
C ILE A 110 -4.17 -11.87 -4.44
N PHE A 111 -3.94 -10.94 -5.36
CA PHE A 111 -3.43 -11.25 -6.70
C PHE A 111 -2.09 -11.98 -6.64
N ASN A 112 -1.15 -11.51 -5.82
CA ASN A 112 0.13 -12.19 -5.65
C ASN A 112 -0.06 -13.61 -5.12
N ILE A 113 -0.90 -13.79 -4.08
CA ILE A 113 -1.18 -15.11 -3.49
C ILE A 113 -1.81 -16.06 -4.53
N LEU A 114 -2.83 -15.59 -5.27
CA LEU A 114 -3.49 -16.39 -6.31
C LEU A 114 -2.53 -16.76 -7.43
N ARG A 115 -1.67 -15.83 -7.84
CA ARG A 115 -0.64 -16.10 -8.84
C ARG A 115 0.30 -17.21 -8.37
N ASP A 116 0.69 -17.18 -7.10
CA ASP A 116 1.59 -18.17 -6.53
C ASP A 116 0.94 -19.55 -6.46
N VAL A 117 -0.32 -19.61 -6.02
CA VAL A 117 -1.10 -20.85 -6.05
C VAL A 117 -1.23 -21.39 -7.48
N ALA A 118 -1.54 -20.53 -8.45
CA ALA A 118 -1.69 -20.93 -9.85
C ALA A 118 -0.37 -21.47 -10.44
N LEU A 119 0.75 -20.87 -10.09
CA LEU A 119 2.07 -21.32 -10.52
C LEU A 119 2.52 -22.59 -9.78
N GLY A 120 2.15 -22.74 -8.50
CA GLY A 120 2.40 -23.97 -7.72
C GLY A 120 1.61 -25.19 -8.22
N LEU A 121 0.50 -24.98 -8.93
CA LEU A 121 -0.26 -26.06 -9.58
C LEU A 121 0.42 -26.62 -10.85
N ILE A 122 1.39 -25.90 -11.41
CA ILE A 122 2.17 -26.38 -12.54
C ILE A 122 3.32 -27.21 -11.98
N PRO A 123 3.47 -28.48 -12.35
CA PRO A 123 4.53 -29.34 -11.83
C PRO A 123 5.89 -28.90 -12.39
N PHE A 124 6.56 -27.99 -11.68
CA PHE A 124 7.94 -27.60 -11.93
C PHE A 124 8.89 -28.34 -11.00
N TYR A 125 10.15 -28.41 -11.41
CA TYR A 125 11.23 -28.97 -10.60
C TYR A 125 11.32 -28.29 -9.23
N ILE A 126 11.47 -29.08 -8.18
CA ILE A 126 11.37 -28.70 -6.74
C ILE A 126 12.22 -27.48 -6.35
N GLY A 127 13.35 -27.23 -7.02
CA GLY A 127 14.20 -26.07 -6.74
C GLY A 127 13.59 -24.72 -7.10
N ASP A 128 12.82 -24.66 -8.20
CA ASP A 128 12.21 -23.42 -8.69
C ASP A 128 11.02 -22.98 -7.82
N ILE A 129 10.35 -23.94 -7.15
CA ILE A 129 9.19 -23.67 -6.29
C ILE A 129 9.60 -22.89 -5.03
N ILE A 130 10.74 -23.22 -4.45
CA ILE A 130 11.25 -22.58 -3.22
C ILE A 130 11.62 -21.12 -3.50
N ASP A 131 12.33 -20.87 -4.59
CA ASP A 131 12.70 -19.52 -5.00
C ASP A 131 11.47 -18.67 -5.35
N PHE A 132 10.44 -19.31 -5.89
CA PHE A 132 9.21 -18.67 -6.29
C PHE A 132 8.35 -18.26 -5.10
N CYS A 133 8.12 -19.16 -4.13
CA CYS A 133 7.37 -18.85 -2.90
C CYS A 133 8.04 -17.73 -2.09
N ASN A 134 9.36 -17.74 -2.01
CA ASN A 134 10.11 -16.69 -1.34
C ASN A 134 9.87 -15.31 -1.94
N ARG A 135 9.86 -15.19 -3.26
CA ARG A 135 9.60 -13.92 -3.95
C ARG A 135 8.22 -13.36 -3.66
N ALA A 136 7.22 -14.21 -3.52
CA ALA A 136 5.85 -13.78 -3.28
C ALA A 136 5.66 -13.12 -1.92
N TYR A 137 6.19 -13.72 -0.87
CA TYR A 137 6.13 -13.16 0.46
C TYR A 137 6.89 -11.84 0.56
N LEU A 138 8.08 -11.79 -0.01
CA LEU A 138 8.87 -10.57 -0.08
C LEU A 138 8.15 -9.47 -0.87
N GLN A 139 7.49 -9.85 -1.98
CA GLN A 139 6.68 -8.92 -2.76
C GLN A 139 5.48 -8.40 -1.96
N ASN A 140 4.75 -9.26 -1.26
CA ASN A 140 3.61 -8.83 -0.44
C ASN A 140 4.07 -7.93 0.72
N CYS A 141 5.19 -8.25 1.35
CA CYS A 141 5.78 -7.38 2.38
C CYS A 141 6.17 -6.02 1.78
N LYS A 142 6.86 -6.02 0.63
CA LYS A 142 7.23 -4.78 -0.08
C LYS A 142 6.00 -3.94 -0.42
N LEU A 143 4.92 -4.57 -0.91
CA LEU A 143 3.69 -3.85 -1.23
C LEU A 143 3.06 -3.20 0.01
N ILE A 144 2.99 -3.91 1.13
CA ILE A 144 2.40 -3.37 2.37
C ILE A 144 3.28 -2.25 2.94
N VAL A 145 4.58 -2.49 3.04
CA VAL A 145 5.53 -1.50 3.59
C VAL A 145 5.56 -0.25 2.72
N GLY A 146 5.82 -0.40 1.43
CA GLY A 146 5.90 0.73 0.52
C GLY A 146 4.59 1.51 0.39
N PHE A 147 3.44 0.82 0.45
CA PHE A 147 2.14 1.49 0.46
C PHE A 147 1.93 2.33 1.73
N VAL A 148 2.33 1.82 2.91
CA VAL A 148 2.28 2.56 4.18
C VAL A 148 3.28 3.71 4.17
N GLU A 149 4.44 3.53 3.52
CA GLU A 149 5.48 4.55 3.36
C GLU A 149 5.19 5.59 2.27
N ASP A 150 4.04 5.48 1.60
CA ASP A 150 3.61 6.39 0.52
C ASP A 150 4.57 6.38 -0.70
N ASP A 151 5.22 5.23 -0.94
CA ASP A 151 6.07 5.02 -2.10
C ASP A 151 5.23 4.99 -3.38
N GLN A 152 5.45 5.97 -4.25
CA GLN A 152 4.66 6.17 -5.47
C GLN A 152 4.81 5.02 -6.47
N GLU A 153 5.97 4.39 -6.54
CA GLU A 153 6.17 3.22 -7.41
C GLU A 153 5.34 2.04 -6.92
N VAL A 154 5.34 1.82 -5.61
CA VAL A 154 4.55 0.76 -4.99
C VAL A 154 3.05 1.04 -5.11
N ILE A 155 2.62 2.27 -4.90
CA ILE A 155 1.20 2.67 -5.08
C ILE A 155 0.75 2.41 -6.51
N ASN A 156 1.57 2.75 -7.52
CA ASN A 156 1.26 2.50 -8.92
C ASN A 156 1.21 0.98 -9.22
N GLU A 157 2.12 0.20 -8.65
CA GLU A 157 2.10 -1.26 -8.76
C GLU A 157 0.84 -1.87 -8.13
N VAL A 158 0.46 -1.41 -6.94
CA VAL A 158 -0.76 -1.82 -6.23
C VAL A 158 -2.00 -1.54 -7.08
N ASN A 159 -2.13 -0.33 -7.61
CA ASN A 159 -3.27 0.05 -8.43
C ASN A 159 -3.35 -0.81 -9.71
N ARG A 160 -2.23 -1.05 -10.37
CA ARG A 160 -2.18 -1.91 -11.55
C ARG A 160 -2.64 -3.34 -11.24
N LYS A 161 -2.15 -3.94 -10.16
CA LYS A 161 -2.53 -5.29 -9.72
C LYS A 161 -4.00 -5.35 -9.31
N ALA A 162 -4.52 -4.34 -8.63
CA ALA A 162 -5.93 -4.25 -8.25
C ALA A 162 -6.85 -4.21 -9.48
N VAL A 163 -6.49 -3.46 -10.51
CA VAL A 163 -7.24 -3.42 -11.77
C VAL A 163 -7.27 -4.80 -12.43
N TRP A 164 -6.13 -5.48 -12.53
CA TRP A 164 -6.07 -6.83 -13.10
C TRP A 164 -6.93 -7.83 -12.33
N THR A 165 -6.89 -7.79 -10.99
CA THR A 165 -7.74 -8.64 -10.15
C THR A 165 -9.22 -8.34 -10.38
N GLY A 166 -9.59 -7.07 -10.47
CA GLY A 166 -10.95 -6.64 -10.76
C GLY A 166 -11.44 -7.15 -12.12
N ILE A 167 -10.63 -7.02 -13.17
CA ILE A 167 -10.96 -7.50 -14.52
C ILE A 167 -11.15 -9.03 -14.51
N MET A 168 -10.24 -9.79 -13.89
CA MET A 168 -10.37 -11.24 -13.79
C MET A 168 -11.64 -11.68 -13.07
N THR A 169 -11.98 -10.99 -11.96
CA THR A 169 -13.19 -11.29 -11.20
C THR A 169 -14.45 -11.02 -12.00
N VAL A 170 -14.52 -9.88 -12.71
CA VAL A 170 -15.66 -9.52 -13.55
C VAL A 170 -15.79 -10.50 -14.73
N SER A 171 -14.69 -10.83 -15.40
CA SER A 171 -14.69 -11.78 -16.52
C SER A 171 -15.18 -13.17 -16.08
N TYR A 172 -14.79 -13.63 -14.89
CA TYR A 172 -15.26 -14.92 -14.37
C TYR A 172 -16.75 -14.91 -14.03
N THR A 173 -17.27 -13.79 -13.47
CA THR A 173 -18.70 -13.67 -13.16
C THR A 173 -19.58 -13.55 -14.41
N HIS A 174 -19.04 -13.04 -15.51
CA HIS A 174 -19.79 -12.86 -16.77
C HIS A 174 -19.85 -14.14 -17.64
N LEU A 175 -18.96 -15.12 -17.36
CA LEU A 175 -18.92 -16.42 -18.07
C LEU A 175 -19.80 -17.50 -17.43
N ARG A 176 -20.51 -17.17 -16.36
CA ARG A 176 -21.39 -18.09 -15.63
C ARG A 176 -22.86 -17.71 -15.80
#